data_401302c8f337c939700576813dc52c7f
#
_entry.id   401302c8f337c939700576813dc52c7f
#
_cell.length_a   1.000
_cell.length_b   1.000
_cell.length_c   1.000
_cell.angle_alpha   90.00
_cell.angle_beta   90.00
_cell.angle_gamma   90.00
#
_symmetry.space_group_name_H-M   'P 1'
#
loop_
_entity.id
_entity.type
_entity.pdbx_description
1 polymer ?
#
loop_
_entity_poly.entity_id
_entity_poly.type
_entity_poly.pdbx_seq_one_letter_code
_entity_poly.pdbx_strand_id
1 'polypeptide(L)'
;MKTILLIEDDPAVQRGIRENLERERFKVLVEQDGKKGLHRARREMPDLLILDVMLPSMTGFDICARLKKEGFPSPVFILTALGDEDSTLRGLGLGADDYLSKPFSVRELLLRVRNLFERTQRTLGKAQAYEDELRKARQIQQNSLPEKPPQCDGLDIWGMTIPATHVGGDYYDFMWLGPSKLCVVVADVCGKGMPAALYVQKMQGVVQASAGVAQSAGEVLMKLQEHVGATMEEASFVTATAAAFDMKQHKIEIASAGHPPALLKRGNNLETIDASGMWIGQVLDYSFADMLKTVTLPSREGDLLFIYSDGVTESMNARQEEFGMDRLRRALGSGKGGCQDLVNRCLNKVRQFSGSEPQADDITMVAVEITL
;
A
#
# COMPACT_ATOMS: atom_id res chain seq x y z
N MET A 1 -33.79 -7.85 -1.09
CA MET A 1 -34.32 -8.79 -2.13
C MET A 1 -33.41 -8.61 -3.33
N LYS A 2 -32.79 -9.69 -3.84
CA LYS A 2 -31.85 -9.66 -4.98
C LYS A 2 -32.62 -9.36 -6.29
N THR A 3 -32.06 -8.52 -7.14
CA THR A 3 -32.66 -8.12 -8.44
C THR A 3 -31.94 -8.85 -9.57
N ILE A 4 -32.72 -9.52 -10.43
CA ILE A 4 -32.25 -10.21 -11.63
C ILE A 4 -32.76 -9.46 -12.85
N LEU A 5 -31.90 -9.13 -13.81
CA LEU A 5 -32.36 -8.66 -15.13
C LEU A 5 -32.27 -9.84 -16.11
N LEU A 6 -33.43 -10.22 -16.67
CA LEU A 6 -33.54 -11.24 -17.69
C LEU A 6 -33.73 -10.55 -19.04
N ILE A 7 -32.86 -10.82 -20.00
CA ILE A 7 -32.95 -10.37 -21.38
C ILE A 7 -33.17 -11.60 -22.24
N GLU A 8 -34.42 -11.75 -22.74
CA GLU A 8 -34.94 -12.91 -23.49
C GLU A 8 -36.03 -12.42 -24.40
N ASP A 9 -35.95 -12.70 -25.68
CA ASP A 9 -36.92 -12.22 -26.69
C ASP A 9 -38.15 -13.12 -26.81
N ASP A 10 -38.06 -14.43 -26.52
CA ASP A 10 -39.22 -15.34 -26.50
C ASP A 10 -40.09 -15.09 -25.26
N PRO A 11 -41.35 -14.63 -25.45
CA PRO A 11 -42.24 -14.31 -24.32
C PRO A 11 -42.62 -15.54 -23.47
N ALA A 12 -42.61 -16.77 -24.03
CA ALA A 12 -42.97 -17.97 -23.30
C ALA A 12 -41.84 -18.41 -22.41
N VAL A 13 -40.59 -18.39 -22.90
CA VAL A 13 -39.36 -18.67 -22.14
C VAL A 13 -39.18 -17.61 -21.05
N GLN A 14 -39.31 -16.34 -21.40
CA GLN A 14 -39.23 -15.22 -20.48
C GLN A 14 -40.21 -15.36 -19.31
N ARG A 15 -41.47 -15.67 -19.59
CA ARG A 15 -42.52 -15.87 -18.56
C ARG A 15 -42.20 -17.04 -17.66
N GLY A 16 -41.78 -18.18 -18.25
CA GLY A 16 -41.42 -19.37 -17.48
C GLY A 16 -40.24 -19.14 -16.52
N ILE A 17 -39.18 -18.48 -16.99
CA ILE A 17 -38.02 -18.13 -16.15
C ILE A 17 -38.45 -17.13 -15.06
N ARG A 18 -39.13 -16.05 -15.44
CA ARG A 18 -39.56 -15.00 -14.54
C ARG A 18 -40.39 -15.52 -13.38
N GLU A 19 -41.48 -16.26 -13.67
CA GLU A 19 -42.38 -16.78 -12.63
C GLU A 19 -41.69 -17.68 -11.62
N ASN A 20 -40.71 -18.49 -12.06
CA ASN A 20 -39.98 -19.37 -11.19
C ASN A 20 -38.94 -18.62 -10.33
N LEU A 21 -38.29 -17.61 -10.89
CA LEU A 21 -37.37 -16.75 -10.11
C LEU A 21 -38.12 -15.89 -9.08
N GLU A 22 -39.33 -15.38 -9.44
CA GLU A 22 -40.19 -14.62 -8.53
C GLU A 22 -40.71 -15.49 -7.37
N ARG A 23 -41.02 -16.78 -7.60
CA ARG A 23 -41.33 -17.76 -6.53
C ARG A 23 -40.19 -17.97 -5.57
N GLU A 24 -38.93 -17.87 -6.03
CA GLU A 24 -37.73 -17.93 -5.21
C GLU A 24 -37.40 -16.57 -4.53
N ARG A 25 -38.34 -15.62 -4.55
CA ARG A 25 -38.25 -14.29 -3.94
C ARG A 25 -37.18 -13.38 -4.56
N PHE A 26 -36.86 -13.57 -5.83
CA PHE A 26 -36.07 -12.60 -6.58
C PHE A 26 -36.97 -11.52 -7.16
N LYS A 27 -36.48 -10.29 -7.26
CA LYS A 27 -37.11 -9.25 -8.08
C LYS A 27 -36.60 -9.42 -9.51
N VAL A 28 -37.50 -9.67 -10.46
CA VAL A 28 -37.11 -9.91 -11.85
C VAL A 28 -37.55 -8.73 -12.73
N LEU A 29 -36.55 -8.13 -13.36
CA LEU A 29 -36.69 -7.16 -14.43
C LEU A 29 -36.54 -7.89 -15.74
N VAL A 30 -37.40 -7.57 -16.75
CA VAL A 30 -37.36 -8.25 -18.05
C VAL A 30 -37.19 -7.25 -19.19
N GLU A 31 -36.44 -7.67 -20.22
CA GLU A 31 -36.23 -6.92 -21.46
C GLU A 31 -36.19 -7.90 -22.63
N GLN A 32 -36.65 -7.47 -23.82
CA GLN A 32 -36.73 -8.34 -25.01
C GLN A 32 -35.74 -7.94 -26.11
N ASP A 33 -35.13 -6.78 -26.01
CA ASP A 33 -34.22 -6.23 -27.00
C ASP A 33 -32.80 -6.08 -26.40
N GLY A 34 -31.77 -6.56 -27.09
CA GLY A 34 -30.41 -6.55 -26.57
C GLY A 34 -29.85 -5.17 -26.29
N LYS A 35 -30.10 -4.17 -27.16
CA LYS A 35 -29.62 -2.79 -26.91
C LYS A 35 -30.33 -2.14 -25.73
N LYS A 36 -31.65 -2.33 -25.61
CA LYS A 36 -32.40 -1.85 -24.44
C LYS A 36 -31.96 -2.57 -23.17
N GLY A 37 -31.71 -3.87 -23.27
CA GLY A 37 -31.21 -4.69 -22.19
C GLY A 37 -29.86 -4.20 -21.68
N LEU A 38 -28.90 -3.91 -22.56
CA LEU A 38 -27.62 -3.33 -22.22
C LEU A 38 -27.78 -1.98 -21.47
N HIS A 39 -28.62 -1.09 -22.00
CA HIS A 39 -28.87 0.20 -21.34
C HIS A 39 -29.47 0.02 -19.95
N ARG A 40 -30.42 -0.93 -19.83
CA ARG A 40 -31.08 -1.22 -18.56
C ARG A 40 -30.13 -1.85 -17.54
N ALA A 41 -29.26 -2.76 -17.96
CA ALA A 41 -28.24 -3.34 -17.09
C ALA A 41 -27.35 -2.27 -16.44
N ARG A 42 -26.92 -1.29 -17.25
CA ARG A 42 -26.11 -0.15 -16.76
C ARG A 42 -26.86 0.76 -15.79
N ARG A 43 -28.16 0.98 -16.05
CA ARG A 43 -28.96 1.88 -15.21
C ARG A 43 -29.42 1.24 -13.92
N GLU A 44 -29.89 0.00 -13.99
CA GLU A 44 -30.52 -0.70 -12.85
C GLU A 44 -29.49 -1.44 -11.97
N MET A 45 -28.28 -1.69 -12.49
CA MET A 45 -27.21 -2.42 -11.79
C MET A 45 -27.73 -3.66 -11.05
N PRO A 46 -28.36 -4.64 -11.77
CA PRO A 46 -28.95 -5.82 -11.15
C PRO A 46 -27.89 -6.67 -10.44
N ASP A 47 -28.30 -7.49 -9.46
CA ASP A 47 -27.41 -8.43 -8.76
C ASP A 47 -27.00 -9.64 -9.64
N LEU A 48 -27.74 -9.92 -10.71
CA LEU A 48 -27.46 -10.96 -11.71
C LEU A 48 -28.07 -10.55 -13.04
N LEU A 49 -27.31 -10.77 -14.11
CA LEU A 49 -27.81 -10.61 -15.49
C LEU A 49 -27.96 -11.99 -16.13
N ILE A 50 -29.15 -12.32 -16.61
CA ILE A 50 -29.43 -13.52 -17.43
C ILE A 50 -29.65 -13.07 -18.85
N LEU A 51 -28.86 -13.58 -19.80
CA LEU A 51 -28.86 -13.17 -21.21
C LEU A 51 -29.11 -14.35 -22.11
N ASP A 52 -30.12 -14.21 -23.00
CA ASP A 52 -30.13 -15.06 -24.18
C ASP A 52 -29.06 -14.60 -25.18
N VAL A 53 -28.47 -15.56 -25.88
CA VAL A 53 -27.51 -15.28 -26.95
C VAL A 53 -28.19 -14.64 -28.15
N MET A 54 -29.34 -15.17 -28.55
CA MET A 54 -30.06 -14.78 -29.77
C MET A 54 -31.10 -13.69 -29.48
N LEU A 55 -30.63 -12.45 -29.39
CA LEU A 55 -31.49 -11.29 -29.12
C LEU A 55 -31.56 -10.34 -30.33
N PRO A 56 -32.68 -9.64 -30.55
CA PRO A 56 -32.76 -8.60 -31.55
C PRO A 56 -31.84 -7.42 -31.21
N SER A 57 -31.35 -6.74 -32.24
CA SER A 57 -30.51 -5.52 -32.19
C SER A 57 -29.11 -5.70 -31.66
N MET A 58 -28.84 -6.64 -30.78
CA MET A 58 -27.47 -6.93 -30.22
C MET A 58 -27.47 -8.30 -29.54
N THR A 59 -26.49 -9.13 -29.85
CA THR A 59 -26.34 -10.48 -29.25
C THR A 59 -26.01 -10.44 -27.77
N GLY A 60 -26.40 -11.50 -27.03
CA GLY A 60 -26.02 -11.64 -25.61
C GLY A 60 -24.51 -11.66 -25.39
N PHE A 61 -23.73 -12.22 -26.32
CA PHE A 61 -22.27 -12.20 -26.28
C PHE A 61 -21.69 -10.79 -26.38
N ASP A 62 -22.22 -9.96 -27.28
CA ASP A 62 -21.82 -8.57 -27.43
C ASP A 62 -22.13 -7.73 -26.18
N ILE A 63 -23.28 -8.00 -25.55
CA ILE A 63 -23.71 -7.37 -24.29
C ILE A 63 -22.72 -7.77 -23.20
N CYS A 64 -22.43 -9.06 -23.02
CA CYS A 64 -21.52 -9.58 -22.02
C CYS A 64 -20.12 -8.96 -22.18
N ALA A 65 -19.54 -9.02 -23.39
CA ALA A 65 -18.21 -8.48 -23.68
C ALA A 65 -18.10 -6.99 -23.36
N ARG A 66 -19.11 -6.18 -23.71
CA ARG A 66 -19.12 -4.74 -23.41
C ARG A 66 -19.22 -4.46 -21.92
N LEU A 67 -20.12 -5.14 -21.20
CA LEU A 67 -20.29 -4.96 -19.76
C LEU A 67 -19.01 -5.36 -19.00
N LYS A 68 -18.40 -6.50 -19.35
CA LYS A 68 -17.15 -6.95 -18.71
C LYS A 68 -15.98 -6.00 -18.99
N LYS A 69 -15.85 -5.47 -20.20
CA LYS A 69 -14.86 -4.45 -20.54
C LYS A 69 -15.03 -3.15 -19.73
N GLU A 70 -16.28 -2.82 -19.37
CA GLU A 70 -16.64 -1.65 -18.56
C GLU A 70 -16.50 -1.91 -17.05
N GLY A 71 -16.08 -3.11 -16.63
CA GLY A 71 -15.97 -3.46 -15.22
C GLY A 71 -17.31 -3.72 -14.52
N PHE A 72 -18.33 -4.17 -15.24
CA PHE A 72 -19.65 -4.48 -14.68
C PHE A 72 -19.52 -5.51 -13.54
N PRO A 73 -19.95 -5.18 -12.30
CA PRO A 73 -19.60 -5.96 -11.13
C PRO A 73 -20.44 -7.23 -10.95
N SER A 74 -21.63 -7.28 -11.57
CA SER A 74 -22.57 -8.37 -11.36
C SER A 74 -22.24 -9.58 -12.24
N PRO A 75 -22.50 -10.80 -11.77
CA PRO A 75 -22.35 -11.99 -12.59
C PRO A 75 -23.28 -11.96 -13.79
N VAL A 76 -22.78 -12.53 -14.89
CA VAL A 76 -23.51 -12.67 -16.17
C VAL A 76 -23.69 -14.15 -16.47
N PHE A 77 -24.94 -14.57 -16.61
CA PHE A 77 -25.38 -15.93 -16.93
C PHE A 77 -25.96 -15.99 -18.33
N ILE A 78 -25.36 -16.78 -19.21
CA ILE A 78 -25.76 -16.85 -20.61
C ILE A 78 -26.64 -18.08 -20.85
N LEU A 79 -27.77 -17.86 -21.58
CA LEU A 79 -28.62 -18.92 -22.11
C LEU A 79 -28.27 -19.12 -23.59
N THR A 80 -27.89 -20.35 -24.01
CA THR A 80 -27.44 -20.65 -25.37
C THR A 80 -28.21 -21.78 -26.00
N ALA A 81 -28.18 -21.89 -27.32
CA ALA A 81 -28.82 -23.03 -28.05
C ALA A 81 -27.93 -24.30 -27.96
N LEU A 82 -28.56 -25.46 -27.96
CA LEU A 82 -27.87 -26.77 -27.95
C LEU A 82 -27.05 -26.94 -29.23
N GLY A 83 -25.80 -27.39 -29.11
CA GLY A 83 -24.96 -27.82 -30.23
C GLY A 83 -23.87 -26.84 -30.69
N ASP A 84 -23.71 -25.71 -30.00
CA ASP A 84 -22.70 -24.71 -30.34
C ASP A 84 -21.53 -24.76 -29.31
N GLU A 85 -20.68 -25.81 -29.42
CA GLU A 85 -19.47 -25.91 -28.58
C GLU A 85 -18.54 -24.72 -28.78
N ASP A 86 -18.51 -24.14 -29.98
CA ASP A 86 -17.76 -22.92 -30.28
C ASP A 86 -18.34 -21.70 -29.53
N SER A 87 -19.68 -21.64 -29.35
CA SER A 87 -20.33 -20.60 -28.55
C SER A 87 -20.04 -20.72 -27.06
N THR A 88 -19.89 -21.95 -26.55
CA THR A 88 -19.53 -22.19 -25.15
C THR A 88 -18.09 -21.75 -24.87
N LEU A 89 -17.16 -22.10 -25.76
CA LEU A 89 -15.75 -21.67 -25.66
C LEU A 89 -15.60 -20.15 -25.86
N ARG A 90 -16.37 -19.53 -26.75
CA ARG A 90 -16.43 -18.08 -26.93
C ARG A 90 -16.99 -17.38 -25.66
N GLY A 91 -18.06 -17.92 -25.07
CA GLY A 91 -18.67 -17.37 -23.86
C GLY A 91 -17.71 -17.34 -22.67
N LEU A 92 -16.91 -18.39 -22.46
CA LEU A 92 -15.86 -18.45 -21.44
C LEU A 92 -14.74 -17.40 -21.69
N GLY A 93 -14.34 -17.22 -22.96
CA GLY A 93 -13.36 -16.20 -23.36
C GLY A 93 -13.86 -14.75 -23.23
N LEU A 94 -15.19 -14.52 -23.18
CA LEU A 94 -15.83 -13.21 -23.05
C LEU A 94 -16.12 -12.81 -21.59
N GLY A 95 -15.82 -13.69 -20.61
CA GLY A 95 -15.96 -13.38 -19.19
C GLY A 95 -17.35 -13.61 -18.61
N ALA A 96 -18.22 -14.42 -19.23
CA ALA A 96 -19.46 -14.88 -18.60
C ALA A 96 -19.14 -15.76 -17.37
N ASP A 97 -19.95 -15.65 -16.32
CA ASP A 97 -19.74 -16.35 -15.05
C ASP A 97 -20.37 -17.75 -15.04
N ASP A 98 -21.38 -18.01 -15.84
CA ASP A 98 -21.98 -19.34 -16.10
C ASP A 98 -22.79 -19.30 -17.40
N TYR A 99 -23.17 -20.49 -17.90
CA TYR A 99 -24.02 -20.65 -19.07
C TYR A 99 -24.91 -21.89 -18.95
N LEU A 100 -26.01 -21.92 -19.70
CA LEU A 100 -26.98 -23.01 -19.73
C LEU A 100 -27.54 -23.18 -21.14
N SER A 101 -27.42 -24.42 -21.67
CA SER A 101 -27.91 -24.73 -23.02
C SER A 101 -29.42 -24.98 -23.03
N LYS A 102 -30.12 -24.40 -23.99
CA LYS A 102 -31.53 -24.69 -24.28
C LYS A 102 -31.64 -25.98 -25.10
N PRO A 103 -32.59 -26.91 -24.79
CA PRO A 103 -33.60 -26.84 -23.75
C PRO A 103 -33.03 -27.20 -22.37
N PHE A 104 -33.43 -26.46 -21.34
CA PHE A 104 -33.03 -26.69 -19.96
C PHE A 104 -34.19 -26.90 -19.03
N SER A 105 -33.93 -27.54 -17.89
CA SER A 105 -34.93 -27.60 -16.83
C SER A 105 -34.88 -26.33 -15.96
N VAL A 106 -36.07 -25.85 -15.58
CA VAL A 106 -36.14 -24.72 -14.63
C VAL A 106 -35.38 -25.00 -13.33
N ARG A 107 -35.38 -26.27 -12.88
CA ARG A 107 -34.65 -26.68 -11.68
C ARG A 107 -33.14 -26.48 -11.84
N GLU A 108 -32.58 -26.77 -13.00
CA GLU A 108 -31.18 -26.56 -13.30
C GLU A 108 -30.84 -25.06 -13.34
N LEU A 109 -31.65 -24.24 -14.00
CA LEU A 109 -31.47 -22.79 -14.01
C LEU A 109 -31.48 -22.23 -12.59
N LEU A 110 -32.45 -22.58 -11.74
CA LEU A 110 -32.53 -22.12 -10.37
C LEU A 110 -31.31 -22.55 -9.51
N LEU A 111 -30.83 -23.79 -9.71
CA LEU A 111 -29.66 -24.28 -9.02
C LEU A 111 -28.39 -23.46 -9.39
N ARG A 112 -28.21 -23.19 -10.69
CA ARG A 112 -27.07 -22.39 -11.18
C ARG A 112 -27.15 -20.93 -10.71
N VAL A 113 -28.32 -20.32 -10.73
CA VAL A 113 -28.55 -18.97 -10.20
C VAL A 113 -28.18 -18.90 -8.71
N ARG A 114 -28.61 -19.87 -7.90
CA ARG A 114 -28.25 -19.94 -6.47
C ARG A 114 -26.74 -20.09 -6.29
N ASN A 115 -26.10 -21.00 -7.04
CA ASN A 115 -24.66 -21.22 -6.99
C ASN A 115 -23.86 -19.97 -7.36
N LEU A 116 -24.30 -19.21 -8.38
CA LEU A 116 -23.68 -17.94 -8.76
C LEU A 116 -23.75 -16.92 -7.61
N PHE A 117 -24.90 -16.74 -7.00
CA PHE A 117 -25.05 -15.85 -5.86
C PHE A 117 -24.20 -16.29 -4.66
N GLU A 118 -24.14 -17.59 -4.34
CA GLU A 118 -23.29 -18.09 -3.26
C GLU A 118 -21.81 -17.86 -3.52
N ARG A 119 -21.33 -18.12 -4.76
CA ARG A 119 -19.94 -17.86 -5.15
C ARG A 119 -19.59 -16.38 -5.01
N THR A 120 -20.44 -15.50 -5.52
CA THR A 120 -20.24 -14.05 -5.42
C THR A 120 -20.21 -13.58 -3.97
N GLN A 121 -21.15 -14.06 -3.13
CA GLN A 121 -21.16 -13.72 -1.70
C GLN A 121 -19.92 -14.22 -0.96
N ARG A 122 -19.47 -15.46 -1.26
CA ARG A 122 -18.25 -16.00 -0.64
C ARG A 122 -17.01 -15.20 -1.04
N THR A 123 -16.91 -14.77 -2.31
CA THR A 123 -15.77 -13.96 -2.79
C THR A 123 -15.79 -12.59 -2.13
N LEU A 124 -16.94 -11.92 -2.08
CA LEU A 124 -17.09 -10.62 -1.41
C LEU A 124 -16.82 -10.73 0.10
N GLY A 125 -17.32 -11.77 0.74
CA GLY A 125 -17.07 -12.00 2.17
C GLY A 125 -15.58 -12.23 2.49
N LYS A 126 -14.87 -12.99 1.64
CA LYS A 126 -13.41 -13.19 1.79
C LYS A 126 -12.64 -11.88 1.56
N ALA A 127 -12.99 -11.11 0.54
CA ALA A 127 -12.36 -9.82 0.29
C ALA A 127 -12.57 -8.86 1.48
N GLN A 128 -13.79 -8.78 2.02
CA GLN A 128 -14.08 -7.94 3.18
C GLN A 128 -13.32 -8.39 4.43
N ALA A 129 -13.26 -9.70 4.70
CA ALA A 129 -12.51 -10.24 5.83
C ALA A 129 -11.00 -9.92 5.71
N TYR A 130 -10.45 -10.04 4.51
CA TYR A 130 -9.06 -9.69 4.23
C TYR A 130 -8.78 -8.19 4.43
N GLU A 131 -9.66 -7.32 3.95
CA GLU A 131 -9.59 -5.88 4.19
C GLU A 131 -9.64 -5.52 5.69
N ASP A 132 -10.49 -6.21 6.44
CA ASP A 132 -10.60 -6.03 7.89
C ASP A 132 -9.34 -6.49 8.63
N GLU A 133 -8.70 -7.59 8.18
CA GLU A 133 -7.42 -8.06 8.70
C GLU A 133 -6.29 -7.04 8.41
N LEU A 134 -6.21 -6.53 7.17
CA LEU A 134 -5.22 -5.51 6.82
C LEU A 134 -5.41 -4.22 7.62
N ARG A 135 -6.65 -3.81 7.85
CA ARG A 135 -6.95 -2.65 8.70
C ARG A 135 -6.47 -2.83 10.13
N LYS A 136 -6.68 -4.03 10.71
CA LYS A 136 -6.17 -4.36 12.04
C LYS A 136 -4.65 -4.37 12.08
N ALA A 137 -3.99 -4.96 11.06
CA ALA A 137 -2.53 -4.97 10.96
C ALA A 137 -1.97 -3.54 10.90
N ARG A 138 -2.60 -2.66 10.09
CA ARG A 138 -2.26 -1.23 10.04
C ARG A 138 -2.34 -0.57 11.41
N GLN A 139 -3.43 -0.81 12.14
CA GLN A 139 -3.61 -0.21 13.47
C GLN A 139 -2.54 -0.69 14.46
N ILE A 140 -2.18 -1.97 14.43
CA ILE A 140 -1.10 -2.51 15.26
C ILE A 140 0.23 -1.84 14.90
N GLN A 141 0.57 -1.75 13.61
CA GLN A 141 1.80 -1.11 13.16
C GLN A 141 1.85 0.37 13.54
N GLN A 142 0.77 1.12 13.34
CA GLN A 142 0.69 2.54 13.73
C GLN A 142 0.84 2.74 15.24
N ASN A 143 0.23 1.88 16.05
CA ASN A 143 0.36 1.95 17.51
C ASN A 143 1.78 1.57 18.00
N SER A 144 2.56 0.95 17.15
CA SER A 144 3.95 0.56 17.45
C SER A 144 4.95 1.69 17.13
N LEU A 145 4.56 2.67 16.34
CA LEU A 145 5.39 3.84 16.04
C LEU A 145 5.28 4.88 17.17
N PRO A 146 6.30 5.73 17.36
CA PRO A 146 6.24 6.81 18.34
C PRO A 146 5.04 7.73 18.10
N GLU A 147 4.10 7.79 19.05
CA GLU A 147 2.96 8.71 18.97
C GLU A 147 3.41 10.18 19.04
N LYS A 148 4.45 10.43 19.84
CA LYS A 148 5.09 11.75 20.00
C LYS A 148 6.60 11.55 20.13
N PRO A 149 7.39 12.50 19.63
CA PRO A 149 8.82 12.47 19.89
C PRO A 149 9.09 12.63 21.40
N PRO A 150 10.21 12.06 21.89
CA PRO A 150 10.60 12.25 23.29
C PRO A 150 10.88 13.71 23.55
N GLN A 151 10.51 14.17 24.74
CA GLN A 151 10.94 15.49 25.22
C GLN A 151 12.41 15.41 25.61
N CYS A 152 13.22 16.24 25.00
CA CYS A 152 14.65 16.32 25.25
C CYS A 152 15.05 17.81 25.28
N ASP A 153 15.57 18.25 26.43
CA ASP A 153 16.07 19.61 26.55
C ASP A 153 17.22 19.83 25.54
N GLY A 154 17.11 20.91 24.76
CA GLY A 154 18.08 21.25 23.73
C GLY A 154 17.86 20.56 22.36
N LEU A 155 16.74 19.84 22.16
CA LEU A 155 16.36 19.29 20.87
C LEU A 155 14.88 19.58 20.57
N ASP A 156 14.60 20.09 19.38
CA ASP A 156 13.26 20.05 18.76
C ASP A 156 13.24 18.87 17.79
N ILE A 157 12.24 17.99 17.92
CA ILE A 157 12.20 16.71 17.20
C ILE A 157 10.81 16.50 16.61
N TRP A 158 10.77 16.06 15.37
CA TRP A 158 9.56 15.57 14.75
C TRP A 158 9.84 14.46 13.74
N GLY A 159 8.99 13.44 13.76
CA GLY A 159 9.04 12.34 12.81
C GLY A 159 7.64 11.95 12.33
N MET A 160 7.57 11.43 11.11
CA MET A 160 6.34 10.87 10.55
C MET A 160 6.64 9.81 9.51
N THR A 161 5.68 8.89 9.34
CA THR A 161 5.65 7.96 8.21
C THR A 161 4.24 7.84 7.64
N ILE A 162 4.13 7.70 6.34
CA ILE A 162 2.87 7.51 5.59
C ILE A 162 3.06 6.30 4.70
N PRO A 163 2.43 5.17 5.01
CA PRO A 163 2.54 3.97 4.18
C PRO A 163 1.81 4.16 2.85
N ALA A 164 2.40 3.63 1.77
CA ALA A 164 1.81 3.62 0.42
C ALA A 164 0.61 2.67 0.32
N THR A 165 0.58 1.63 1.16
CA THR A 165 -0.50 0.64 1.23
C THR A 165 -1.12 0.61 2.63
N HIS A 166 -1.80 -0.49 2.99
CA HIS A 166 -2.38 -0.65 4.32
C HIS A 166 -1.32 -0.68 5.42
N VAL A 167 -0.19 -1.32 5.17
CA VAL A 167 0.97 -1.41 6.07
C VAL A 167 2.23 -1.06 5.29
N GLY A 168 3.24 -0.50 5.96
CA GLY A 168 4.47 -0.03 5.34
C GLY A 168 5.70 -0.84 5.72
N GLY A 169 6.75 -0.72 4.88
CA GLY A 169 8.11 -1.19 5.11
C GLY A 169 8.98 -0.17 5.83
N ASP A 170 8.55 1.09 5.85
CA ASP A 170 9.25 2.16 6.54
C ASP A 170 9.08 2.11 8.06
N TYR A 171 10.12 2.48 8.76
CA TYR A 171 10.18 2.54 10.21
C TYR A 171 10.98 3.75 10.68
N TYR A 172 10.56 4.40 11.75
CA TYR A 172 11.38 5.31 12.54
C TYR A 172 11.10 5.14 14.04
N ASP A 173 12.10 5.41 14.85
CA ASP A 173 11.97 5.38 16.31
C ASP A 173 13.00 6.30 16.99
N PHE A 174 12.77 6.54 18.27
CA PHE A 174 13.61 7.31 19.16
C PHE A 174 13.94 6.48 20.37
N MET A 175 15.23 6.42 20.74
CA MET A 175 15.66 5.70 21.93
C MET A 175 16.77 6.42 22.67
N TRP A 176 16.84 6.21 23.98
CA TRP A 176 17.95 6.71 24.79
C TRP A 176 19.06 5.67 24.84
N LEU A 177 20.28 6.03 24.41
CA LEU A 177 21.50 5.23 24.55
C LEU A 177 22.20 5.49 25.89
N GLY A 178 21.72 6.46 26.64
CA GLY A 178 22.23 6.87 27.94
C GLY A 178 21.51 8.11 28.43
N PRO A 179 21.88 8.67 29.59
CA PRO A 179 21.13 9.78 30.22
C PRO A 179 21.10 11.09 29.40
N SER A 180 22.08 11.26 28.50
CA SER A 180 22.23 12.50 27.70
C SER A 180 22.42 12.22 26.22
N LYS A 181 22.19 10.98 25.75
CA LYS A 181 22.39 10.58 24.36
C LYS A 181 21.10 10.01 23.79
N LEU A 182 20.43 10.77 22.93
CA LEU A 182 19.24 10.35 22.19
C LEU A 182 19.65 9.80 20.82
N CYS A 183 19.14 8.65 20.44
CA CYS A 183 19.31 8.08 19.12
C CYS A 183 17.99 8.09 18.35
N VAL A 184 18.08 8.47 17.09
CA VAL A 184 17.01 8.40 16.10
C VAL A 184 17.36 7.32 15.09
N VAL A 185 16.43 6.46 14.76
CA VAL A 185 16.56 5.44 13.70
C VAL A 185 15.52 5.69 12.64
N VAL A 186 15.90 5.66 11.37
CA VAL A 186 15.01 5.61 10.21
C VAL A 186 15.46 4.44 9.36
N ALA A 187 14.53 3.61 8.95
CA ALA A 187 14.83 2.43 8.16
C ALA A 187 13.72 2.14 7.15
N ASP A 188 14.10 1.48 6.06
CA ASP A 188 13.20 1.03 5.01
C ASP A 188 13.51 -0.42 4.63
N VAL A 189 12.50 -1.27 4.64
CA VAL A 189 12.56 -2.68 4.28
C VAL A 189 12.24 -2.83 2.81
N CYS A 190 13.16 -3.40 2.05
CA CYS A 190 12.96 -3.74 0.65
C CYS A 190 11.64 -4.51 0.44
N GLY A 191 10.80 -4.03 -0.47
CA GLY A 191 9.48 -4.60 -0.75
C GLY A 191 8.35 -3.87 -0.02
N LYS A 192 7.11 -4.34 -0.22
CA LYS A 192 5.90 -3.64 0.26
C LYS A 192 4.90 -4.59 0.89
N GLY A 193 3.98 -4.02 1.66
CA GLY A 193 2.87 -4.75 2.25
C GLY A 193 3.26 -5.63 3.44
N MET A 194 2.54 -6.72 3.64
CA MET A 194 2.62 -7.54 4.85
C MET A 194 4.02 -8.11 5.15
N PRO A 195 4.79 -8.65 4.17
CA PRO A 195 6.14 -9.17 4.46
C PRO A 195 7.07 -8.08 5.02
N ALA A 196 7.11 -6.90 4.39
CA ALA A 196 7.92 -5.79 4.86
C ALA A 196 7.48 -5.31 6.26
N ALA A 197 6.17 -5.20 6.50
CA ALA A 197 5.61 -4.82 7.79
C ALA A 197 5.99 -5.77 8.94
N LEU A 198 6.14 -7.06 8.68
CA LEU A 198 6.60 -8.04 9.68
C LEU A 198 8.08 -7.80 10.06
N TYR A 199 8.94 -7.48 9.10
CA TYR A 199 10.32 -7.10 9.40
C TYR A 199 10.38 -5.78 10.18
N VAL A 200 9.52 -4.80 9.88
CA VAL A 200 9.39 -3.57 10.69
C VAL A 200 9.12 -3.89 12.15
N GLN A 201 8.18 -4.79 12.45
CA GLN A 201 7.87 -5.17 13.84
C GLN A 201 9.07 -5.85 14.53
N LYS A 202 9.81 -6.68 13.79
CA LYS A 202 11.03 -7.29 14.30
C LYS A 202 12.13 -6.25 14.57
N MET A 203 12.34 -5.32 13.65
CA MET A 203 13.28 -4.20 13.81
C MET A 203 12.95 -3.37 15.05
N GLN A 204 11.68 -3.01 15.24
CA GLN A 204 11.22 -2.27 16.39
C GLN A 204 11.60 -2.97 17.70
N GLY A 205 11.37 -4.28 17.80
CA GLY A 205 11.77 -5.04 18.99
C GLY A 205 13.26 -4.97 19.28
N VAL A 206 14.11 -5.08 18.24
CA VAL A 206 15.57 -4.99 18.37
C VAL A 206 16.00 -3.57 18.75
N VAL A 207 15.44 -2.55 18.09
CA VAL A 207 15.75 -1.14 18.35
C VAL A 207 15.40 -0.79 19.80
N GLN A 208 14.21 -1.11 20.27
CA GLN A 208 13.79 -0.83 21.64
C GLN A 208 14.60 -1.63 22.69
N ALA A 209 14.96 -2.89 22.40
CA ALA A 209 15.83 -3.69 23.26
C ALA A 209 17.27 -3.15 23.30
N SER A 210 17.68 -2.33 22.34
CA SER A 210 18.99 -1.68 22.29
C SER A 210 19.09 -0.45 23.21
N ALA A 211 17.95 0.09 23.67
CA ALA A 211 17.91 1.23 24.55
C ALA A 211 18.68 0.96 25.86
N GLY A 212 19.56 1.87 26.25
CA GLY A 212 20.41 1.74 27.44
C GLY A 212 21.51 0.67 27.37
N VAL A 213 21.56 -0.12 26.28
CA VAL A 213 22.58 -1.17 26.06
C VAL A 213 23.57 -0.74 24.99
N ALA A 214 23.10 -0.29 23.82
CA ALA A 214 23.95 0.26 22.77
C ALA A 214 24.57 1.60 23.21
N GLN A 215 25.83 1.84 22.84
CA GLN A 215 26.57 3.03 23.23
C GLN A 215 26.71 4.04 22.06
N SER A 216 26.40 3.60 20.84
CA SER A 216 26.61 4.37 19.61
C SER A 216 25.52 4.09 18.56
N ALA A 217 25.40 5.00 17.58
CA ALA A 217 24.55 4.79 16.42
C ALA A 217 24.94 3.55 15.61
N GLY A 218 26.25 3.32 15.47
CA GLY A 218 26.79 2.14 14.80
C GLY A 218 26.40 0.83 15.49
N GLU A 219 26.46 0.79 16.83
CA GLU A 219 26.07 -0.41 17.58
C GLU A 219 24.58 -0.75 17.42
N VAL A 220 23.70 0.24 17.25
CA VAL A 220 22.27 0.00 16.98
C VAL A 220 22.12 -0.72 15.64
N LEU A 221 22.81 -0.26 14.58
CA LEU A 221 22.78 -0.90 13.27
C LEU A 221 23.43 -2.29 13.27
N MET A 222 24.49 -2.49 14.06
CA MET A 222 25.10 -3.81 14.28
C MET A 222 24.11 -4.81 14.89
N LYS A 223 23.32 -4.39 15.89
CA LYS A 223 22.28 -5.23 16.49
C LYS A 223 21.15 -5.54 15.52
N LEU A 224 20.78 -4.57 14.67
CA LEU A 224 19.82 -4.83 13.60
C LEU A 224 20.36 -5.87 12.60
N GLN A 225 21.63 -5.79 12.20
CA GLN A 225 22.25 -6.79 11.35
C GLN A 225 22.25 -8.18 12.02
N GLU A 226 22.66 -8.27 13.29
CA GLU A 226 22.75 -9.52 14.03
C GLU A 226 21.39 -10.22 14.19
N HIS A 227 20.34 -9.48 14.54
CA HIS A 227 19.07 -10.07 14.94
C HIS A 227 18.00 -10.03 13.84
N VAL A 228 18.09 -9.10 12.88
CA VAL A 228 17.16 -8.99 11.76
C VAL A 228 17.81 -9.49 10.48
N GLY A 229 18.93 -8.90 10.07
CA GLY A 229 19.61 -9.19 8.82
C GLY A 229 19.99 -10.66 8.66
N ALA A 230 20.53 -11.30 9.68
CA ALA A 230 20.90 -12.72 9.68
C ALA A 230 19.72 -13.68 9.44
N THR A 231 18.47 -13.22 9.55
CA THR A 231 17.27 -14.04 9.42
C THR A 231 16.37 -13.62 8.26
N MET A 232 16.80 -12.66 7.45
CA MET A 232 16.09 -12.24 6.25
C MET A 232 16.26 -13.27 5.13
N GLU A 233 15.32 -13.30 4.19
CA GLU A 233 15.46 -14.06 2.96
C GLU A 233 16.55 -13.45 2.06
N GLU A 234 17.20 -14.26 1.20
CA GLU A 234 18.34 -13.82 0.36
C GLU A 234 18.05 -12.58 -0.49
N ALA A 235 16.82 -12.40 -0.94
CA ALA A 235 16.40 -11.26 -1.77
C ALA A 235 15.88 -10.06 -0.95
N SER A 236 15.87 -10.15 0.38
CA SER A 236 15.35 -9.13 1.28
C SER A 236 16.48 -8.40 1.99
N PHE A 237 16.36 -7.10 2.14
CA PHE A 237 17.31 -6.26 2.87
C PHE A 237 16.60 -5.07 3.52
N VAL A 238 17.29 -4.42 4.43
CA VAL A 238 16.87 -3.18 5.08
C VAL A 238 17.91 -2.12 4.84
N THR A 239 17.49 -0.94 4.44
CA THR A 239 18.31 0.25 4.53
C THR A 239 18.00 0.98 5.84
N ALA A 240 19.02 1.48 6.55
CA ALA A 240 18.80 2.17 7.82
C ALA A 240 19.84 3.26 8.08
N THR A 241 19.38 4.36 8.68
CA THR A 241 20.25 5.39 9.27
C THR A 241 19.94 5.49 10.76
N ALA A 242 20.98 5.47 11.59
CA ALA A 242 20.91 5.82 13.00
C ALA A 242 21.71 7.10 13.25
N ALA A 243 21.14 8.03 14.02
CA ALA A 243 21.79 9.28 14.41
C ALA A 243 21.68 9.48 15.92
N ALA A 244 22.82 9.52 16.63
CA ALA A 244 22.92 9.70 18.07
C ALA A 244 23.34 11.12 18.41
N PHE A 245 22.54 11.83 19.19
CA PHE A 245 22.76 13.19 19.66
C PHE A 245 23.25 13.13 21.11
N ASP A 246 24.55 13.37 21.32
CA ASP A 246 25.15 13.46 22.66
C ASP A 246 25.15 14.92 23.15
N MET A 247 24.13 15.23 23.97
CA MET A 247 23.93 16.61 24.48
C MET A 247 25.03 17.04 25.43
N LYS A 248 25.68 16.09 26.13
CA LYS A 248 26.79 16.38 27.06
C LYS A 248 28.10 16.63 26.33
N GLN A 249 28.37 15.90 25.26
CA GLN A 249 29.60 16.04 24.49
C GLN A 249 29.45 17.00 23.30
N HIS A 250 28.25 17.53 23.05
CA HIS A 250 27.95 18.39 21.92
C HIS A 250 28.38 17.75 20.58
N LYS A 251 27.89 16.51 20.33
CA LYS A 251 28.27 15.73 19.15
C LYS A 251 27.02 15.07 18.54
N ILE A 252 27.03 14.94 17.22
CA ILE A 252 26.11 14.10 16.45
C ILE A 252 26.92 12.97 15.84
N GLU A 253 26.55 11.73 16.12
CA GLU A 253 27.12 10.54 15.51
C GLU A 253 26.11 9.95 14.55
N ILE A 254 26.48 9.73 13.29
CA ILE A 254 25.61 9.23 12.24
C ILE A 254 26.23 7.98 11.64
N ALA A 255 25.47 6.88 11.62
CA ALA A 255 25.82 5.64 10.93
C ALA A 255 24.70 5.30 9.93
N SER A 256 25.07 4.81 8.75
CA SER A 256 24.10 4.44 7.71
C SER A 256 24.44 3.09 7.10
N ALA A 257 23.41 2.29 6.91
CA ALA A 257 23.43 0.98 6.26
C ALA A 257 22.65 1.05 4.95
N GLY A 258 23.23 1.65 3.90
CA GLY A 258 22.64 1.75 2.57
C GLY A 258 21.44 2.68 2.42
N HIS A 259 21.10 3.46 3.44
CA HIS A 259 19.96 4.38 3.45
C HIS A 259 20.29 5.70 2.75
N PRO A 260 19.29 6.45 2.22
CA PRO A 260 19.51 7.78 1.67
C PRO A 260 20.31 8.68 2.62
N PRO A 261 21.28 9.45 2.10
CA PRO A 261 22.16 10.28 2.95
C PRO A 261 21.36 11.32 3.74
N ALA A 262 21.65 11.44 5.04
CA ALA A 262 21.05 12.46 5.87
C ALA A 262 21.49 13.87 5.41
N LEU A 263 20.63 14.87 5.60
CA LEU A 263 20.88 16.26 5.27
C LEU A 263 21.08 17.07 6.55
N LEU A 264 22.23 17.73 6.68
CA LEU A 264 22.54 18.63 7.80
C LEU A 264 22.48 20.08 7.33
N LYS A 265 21.55 20.83 7.91
CA LYS A 265 21.45 22.28 7.69
C LYS A 265 22.15 23.04 8.80
N ARG A 266 23.10 23.90 8.43
CA ARG A 266 23.83 24.82 9.29
C ARG A 266 23.66 26.25 8.79
N GLY A 267 22.80 27.01 9.44
CA GLY A 267 22.41 28.32 8.94
C GLY A 267 21.80 28.23 7.53
N ASN A 268 22.46 28.82 6.54
CA ASN A 268 22.02 28.74 5.11
C ASN A 268 22.69 27.62 4.34
N ASN A 269 23.64 26.90 4.92
CA ASN A 269 24.32 25.79 4.25
C ASN A 269 23.58 24.47 4.50
N LEU A 270 23.40 23.67 3.45
CA LEU A 270 22.76 22.35 3.49
C LEU A 270 23.76 21.31 2.96
N GLU A 271 24.30 20.53 3.85
CA GLU A 271 25.31 19.50 3.59
C GLU A 271 24.67 18.12 3.52
N THR A 272 25.16 17.27 2.62
CA THR A 272 24.85 15.85 2.60
C THR A 272 25.86 15.11 3.46
N ILE A 273 25.40 14.35 4.44
CA ILE A 273 26.27 13.54 5.31
C ILE A 273 26.35 12.14 4.72
N ASP A 274 27.50 11.87 4.11
CA ASP A 274 27.81 10.55 3.54
C ASP A 274 28.43 9.65 4.63
N ALA A 275 27.57 8.85 5.25
CA ALA A 275 27.95 7.76 6.16
C ALA A 275 27.64 6.40 5.50
N SER A 276 27.74 6.33 4.16
CA SER A 276 27.32 5.16 3.38
C SER A 276 27.99 3.89 3.85
N GLY A 277 27.18 2.89 4.17
CA GLY A 277 27.55 1.53 4.48
C GLY A 277 26.76 0.54 3.65
N MET A 278 26.96 -0.74 3.89
CA MET A 278 26.21 -1.82 3.28
C MET A 278 24.82 -1.94 3.95
N TRP A 279 23.79 -2.31 3.20
CA TRP A 279 22.46 -2.60 3.76
C TRP A 279 22.48 -3.76 4.75
N ILE A 280 21.47 -3.80 5.62
CA ILE A 280 21.24 -4.89 6.59
C ILE A 280 20.53 -6.03 5.85
N GLY A 281 21.10 -7.24 5.95
CA GLY A 281 20.56 -8.43 5.27
C GLY A 281 21.55 -9.59 5.29
N GLN A 282 21.28 -10.64 4.50
CA GLN A 282 22.24 -11.73 4.33
C GLN A 282 23.46 -11.24 3.56
N VAL A 283 24.60 -11.26 4.20
CA VAL A 283 25.90 -10.87 3.63
C VAL A 283 26.79 -12.11 3.60
N LEU A 284 27.12 -12.60 2.40
CA LEU A 284 27.77 -13.89 2.23
C LEU A 284 29.31 -13.81 2.41
N ASP A 285 29.97 -12.70 2.05
CA ASP A 285 31.42 -12.65 1.93
C ASP A 285 32.13 -11.53 2.70
N TYR A 286 31.39 -10.64 3.38
CA TYR A 286 31.98 -9.47 4.06
C TYR A 286 31.46 -9.31 5.49
N SER A 287 32.33 -8.78 6.37
CA SER A 287 31.89 -8.37 7.70
C SER A 287 31.07 -7.07 7.59
N PHE A 288 29.82 -7.08 8.03
CA PHE A 288 29.01 -5.87 8.08
C PHE A 288 29.69 -4.76 8.90
N ALA A 289 30.41 -5.13 9.97
CA ALA A 289 31.14 -4.19 10.80
C ALA A 289 32.22 -3.43 10.02
N ASP A 290 32.91 -4.10 9.10
CA ASP A 290 33.97 -3.46 8.29
C ASP A 290 33.40 -2.52 7.23
N MET A 291 32.14 -2.73 6.82
CA MET A 291 31.44 -1.92 5.83
C MET A 291 30.63 -0.78 6.45
N LEU A 292 30.35 -0.83 7.74
CA LEU A 292 29.58 0.21 8.42
C LEU A 292 30.46 1.44 8.70
N LYS A 293 30.10 2.57 8.10
CA LYS A 293 30.78 3.84 8.35
C LYS A 293 30.02 4.66 9.37
N THR A 294 30.76 5.30 10.26
CA THR A 294 30.23 6.25 11.24
C THR A 294 30.91 7.60 11.06
N VAL A 295 30.09 8.65 10.97
CA VAL A 295 30.55 10.04 10.90
C VAL A 295 30.19 10.72 12.20
N THR A 296 31.17 11.35 12.85
CA THR A 296 30.95 12.14 14.08
C THR A 296 31.23 13.62 13.81
N LEU A 297 30.24 14.45 14.12
CA LEU A 297 30.29 15.90 13.88
C LEU A 297 30.03 16.65 15.19
N PRO A 298 30.66 17.82 15.39
CA PRO A 298 30.29 18.70 16.49
C PRO A 298 28.86 19.24 16.23
N SER A 299 28.03 19.26 17.28
CA SER A 299 26.72 19.88 17.23
C SER A 299 26.79 21.34 17.63
N ARG A 300 25.95 22.17 17.00
CA ARG A 300 25.84 23.62 17.25
C ARG A 300 24.37 23.99 17.35
N GLU A 301 24.07 25.03 18.12
CA GLU A 301 22.74 25.61 18.16
C GLU A 301 22.27 25.98 16.75
N GLY A 302 21.04 25.60 16.41
CA GLY A 302 20.43 25.80 15.07
C GLY A 302 20.86 24.78 14.03
N ASP A 303 21.72 23.77 14.35
CA ASP A 303 21.96 22.65 13.46
C ASP A 303 20.68 21.80 13.35
N LEU A 304 20.24 21.51 12.13
CA LEU A 304 19.07 20.67 11.85
C LEU A 304 19.51 19.47 11.02
N LEU A 305 19.32 18.27 11.55
CA LEU A 305 19.50 17.01 10.85
C LEU A 305 18.14 16.54 10.31
N PHE A 306 18.11 16.21 9.01
CA PHE A 306 16.94 15.68 8.32
C PHE A 306 17.26 14.30 7.74
N ILE A 307 16.48 13.28 8.13
CA ILE A 307 16.58 11.90 7.66
C ILE A 307 15.26 11.55 6.97
N TYR A 308 15.33 10.85 5.84
CA TYR A 308 14.15 10.56 5.02
C TYR A 308 14.33 9.25 4.26
N SER A 309 13.21 8.56 3.94
CA SER A 309 13.21 7.41 3.03
C SER A 309 13.15 7.84 1.57
N ASP A 310 13.54 6.94 0.66
CA ASP A 310 13.57 7.20 -0.78
C ASP A 310 12.21 7.58 -1.37
N GLY A 311 11.10 7.07 -0.80
CA GLY A 311 9.76 7.46 -1.21
C GLY A 311 9.48 8.97 -1.18
N VAL A 312 10.28 9.75 -0.45
CA VAL A 312 10.21 11.23 -0.52
C VAL A 312 10.74 11.74 -1.85
N THR A 313 11.92 11.27 -2.27
CA THR A 313 12.59 11.74 -3.50
C THR A 313 12.08 11.06 -4.76
N GLU A 314 11.63 9.81 -4.65
CA GLU A 314 11.10 9.01 -5.75
C GLU A 314 9.59 9.19 -6.00
N SER A 315 8.92 10.04 -5.21
CA SER A 315 7.53 10.40 -5.47
C SER A 315 7.33 10.94 -6.88
N MET A 316 6.44 10.31 -7.65
CA MET A 316 6.20 10.61 -9.07
C MET A 316 5.06 11.60 -9.28
N ASN A 317 5.12 12.35 -10.38
CA ASN A 317 4.01 13.14 -10.91
C ASN A 317 3.37 12.47 -12.13
N ALA A 318 2.30 13.07 -12.68
CA ALA A 318 1.61 12.57 -13.87
C ALA A 318 2.48 12.47 -15.14
N ARG A 319 3.66 13.11 -15.15
CA ARG A 319 4.64 13.03 -16.24
C ARG A 319 5.71 11.98 -15.98
N GLN A 320 5.60 11.19 -14.93
CA GLN A 320 6.61 10.22 -14.48
C GLN A 320 7.97 10.87 -14.16
N GLU A 321 7.95 12.10 -13.66
CA GLU A 321 9.13 12.79 -13.14
C GLU A 321 9.18 12.58 -11.63
N GLU A 322 10.37 12.33 -11.08
CA GLU A 322 10.59 12.21 -9.63
C GLU A 322 10.60 13.59 -8.95
N PHE A 323 10.17 13.64 -7.69
CA PHE A 323 10.30 14.84 -6.85
C PHE A 323 11.76 15.28 -6.77
N GLY A 324 12.64 14.36 -6.50
CA GLY A 324 14.08 14.52 -6.57
C GLY A 324 14.70 15.36 -5.45
N MET A 325 16.01 15.24 -5.33
CA MET A 325 16.81 15.89 -4.29
C MET A 325 16.77 17.43 -4.35
N ASP A 326 16.73 18.01 -5.54
CA ASP A 326 16.74 19.48 -5.67
C ASP A 326 15.47 20.14 -5.11
N ARG A 327 14.31 19.48 -5.28
CA ARG A 327 13.05 19.97 -4.71
C ARG A 327 13.03 19.78 -3.19
N LEU A 328 13.57 18.67 -2.69
CA LEU A 328 13.72 18.43 -1.26
C LEU A 328 14.62 19.49 -0.61
N ARG A 329 15.80 19.74 -1.18
CA ARG A 329 16.73 20.80 -0.70
C ARG A 329 16.08 22.18 -0.63
N ARG A 330 15.32 22.55 -1.66
CA ARG A 330 14.55 23.82 -1.66
C ARG A 330 13.48 23.86 -0.59
N ALA A 331 12.80 22.76 -0.32
CA ALA A 331 11.78 22.66 0.74
C ALA A 331 12.40 22.84 2.13
N LEU A 332 13.59 22.27 2.38
CA LEU A 332 14.35 22.42 3.63
C LEU A 332 14.93 23.82 3.82
N GLY A 333 15.29 24.51 2.74
CA GLY A 333 15.83 25.87 2.76
C GLY A 333 14.80 26.96 3.06
N SER A 334 13.51 26.67 2.94
CA SER A 334 12.44 27.67 3.00
C SER A 334 11.64 27.60 4.29
N GLY A 335 11.29 28.77 4.85
CA GLY A 335 10.30 28.93 5.93
C GLY A 335 10.89 28.99 7.34
N LYS A 336 10.07 29.49 8.24
CA LYS A 336 10.28 29.55 9.70
C LYS A 336 9.39 28.51 10.37
N GLY A 337 9.72 28.09 11.58
CA GLY A 337 8.99 27.14 12.39
C GLY A 337 9.87 25.97 12.83
N GLY A 338 9.41 25.18 13.78
CA GLY A 338 10.12 24.02 14.31
C GLY A 338 10.10 22.81 13.36
N CYS A 339 10.64 21.68 13.85
CA CYS A 339 10.74 20.44 13.10
C CYS A 339 9.40 19.94 12.55
N GLN A 340 8.32 20.08 13.31
CA GLN A 340 6.97 19.68 12.84
C GLN A 340 6.53 20.48 11.61
N ASP A 341 6.69 21.81 11.65
CA ASP A 341 6.33 22.66 10.51
C ASP A 341 7.18 22.36 9.28
N LEU A 342 8.46 22.07 9.49
CA LEU A 342 9.38 21.71 8.42
C LEU A 342 8.96 20.42 7.72
N VAL A 343 8.73 19.36 8.48
CA VAL A 343 8.30 18.04 7.96
C VAL A 343 6.97 18.18 7.22
N ASN A 344 6.00 18.90 7.78
CA ASN A 344 4.71 19.14 7.13
C ASN A 344 4.86 19.95 5.84
N ARG A 345 5.76 20.95 5.79
CA ARG A 345 6.04 21.67 4.54
C ARG A 345 6.63 20.76 3.47
N CYS A 346 7.60 19.92 3.83
CA CYS A 346 8.19 18.95 2.90
C CYS A 346 7.11 18.00 2.35
N LEU A 347 6.29 17.42 3.20
CA LEU A 347 5.17 16.57 2.79
C LEU A 347 4.21 17.28 1.84
N ASN A 348 3.82 18.51 2.17
CA ASN A 348 2.93 19.30 1.32
C ASN A 348 3.55 19.58 -0.05
N LYS A 349 4.87 19.79 -0.13
CA LYS A 349 5.57 19.96 -1.41
C LYS A 349 5.60 18.68 -2.24
N VAL A 350 5.83 17.53 -1.61
CA VAL A 350 5.72 16.22 -2.26
C VAL A 350 4.31 16.01 -2.80
N ARG A 351 3.28 16.20 -1.98
CA ARG A 351 1.86 16.04 -2.38
C ARG A 351 1.44 16.99 -3.50
N GLN A 352 1.87 18.26 -3.44
CA GLN A 352 1.60 19.23 -4.51
C GLN A 352 2.26 18.85 -5.83
N PHE A 353 3.44 18.24 -5.78
CA PHE A 353 4.16 17.76 -6.95
C PHE A 353 3.51 16.51 -7.57
N SER A 354 3.14 15.54 -6.75
CA SER A 354 2.50 14.29 -7.21
C SER A 354 1.06 14.49 -7.68
N GLY A 355 0.35 15.49 -7.13
CA GLY A 355 -1.04 15.77 -7.52
C GLY A 355 -1.99 14.62 -7.21
N SER A 356 -2.58 14.03 -8.27
CA SER A 356 -3.51 12.89 -8.17
C SER A 356 -2.84 11.53 -8.34
N GLU A 357 -1.52 11.49 -8.57
CA GLU A 357 -0.82 10.22 -8.73
C GLU A 357 -0.81 9.44 -7.41
N PRO A 358 -1.04 8.12 -7.45
CA PRO A 358 -0.94 7.27 -6.27
C PRO A 358 0.46 7.32 -5.67
N GLN A 359 0.54 7.28 -4.35
CA GLN A 359 1.82 7.16 -3.66
C GLN A 359 2.47 5.82 -4.02
N ALA A 360 3.67 5.87 -4.62
CA ALA A 360 4.37 4.69 -5.10
C ALA A 360 5.10 3.95 -3.98
N ASP A 361 5.67 4.66 -3.00
CA ASP A 361 6.40 4.10 -1.86
C ASP A 361 6.06 4.77 -0.55
N ASP A 362 6.46 4.16 0.58
CA ASP A 362 6.28 4.73 1.91
C ASP A 362 7.07 6.03 2.04
N ILE A 363 6.51 7.01 2.71
CA ILE A 363 7.13 8.34 2.90
C ILE A 363 7.43 8.50 4.38
N THR A 364 8.71 8.48 4.74
CA THR A 364 9.19 8.70 6.11
C THR A 364 10.14 9.88 6.17
N MET A 365 9.94 10.75 7.14
CA MET A 365 10.76 11.93 7.38
C MET A 365 10.93 12.14 8.88
N VAL A 366 12.17 12.38 9.30
CA VAL A 366 12.50 12.78 10.69
C VAL A 366 13.39 14.01 10.63
N ALA A 367 13.05 15.02 11.43
CA ALA A 367 13.83 16.24 11.64
C ALA A 367 14.23 16.36 13.10
N VAL A 368 15.47 16.75 13.36
CA VAL A 368 15.99 17.04 14.70
C VAL A 368 16.80 18.33 14.63
N GLU A 369 16.36 19.36 15.34
CA GLU A 369 17.03 20.65 15.47
C GLU A 369 17.62 20.81 16.85
N ILE A 370 18.85 21.33 16.93
CA ILE A 370 19.56 21.62 18.18
C ILE A 370 19.14 23.02 18.65
N THR A 371 18.56 23.10 19.87
CA THR A 371 17.98 24.32 20.47
C THR A 371 18.64 24.66 21.80
N LEU A 372 19.97 24.60 21.88
CA LEU A 372 20.78 24.79 23.11
C LEU A 372 20.59 26.17 23.74
#